data_8b92d4515028d9c91b885558ea2f313e
#
_entry.id   8b92d4515028d9c91b885558ea2f313e
#
_cell.length_a   1.000
_cell.length_b   1.000
_cell.length_c   1.000
_cell.angle_alpha   90.00
_cell.angle_beta   90.00
_cell.angle_gamma   90.00
#
_symmetry.space_group_name_H-M   'P 1'
#
loop_
_entity.id
_entity.type
_entity.pdbx_description
1 polymer ?
#
loop_
_entity_poly.entity_id
_entity_poly.type
_entity_poly.pdbx_seq_one_letter_code
_entity_poly.pdbx_strand_id
1 'polypeptide(L)'
;MDIRNISPDDWDTLVTWGINKDKDLLPKDGTGGLLVHLENIPIAAGFIYLTNSKLAFINDIVYDKNKDEKLLHNSLDLLIVAFEQSLKELGFKSIIVIGTNEMLNDSYKALGWKEDEIINKLIKNI
;
A
#
# COMPACT_ATOMS: atom_id res chain seq x y z
N MET A 1 12.20 12.38 2.52
CA MET A 1 11.67 11.13 1.94
C MET A 1 10.94 11.43 0.64
N ASP A 2 11.12 10.57 -0.33
CA ASP A 2 10.53 10.73 -1.65
C ASP A 2 9.68 9.51 -2.02
N ILE A 3 8.79 9.70 -2.98
CA ILE A 3 7.93 8.66 -3.52
C ILE A 3 8.24 8.49 -5.01
N ARG A 4 8.28 7.25 -5.46
CA ARG A 4 8.35 6.92 -6.88
C ARG A 4 7.45 5.74 -7.21
N ASN A 5 7.22 5.52 -8.49
CA ASN A 5 6.51 4.32 -8.93
C ASN A 5 7.35 3.06 -8.66
N ILE A 6 6.68 1.97 -8.35
CA ILE A 6 7.31 0.66 -8.28
C ILE A 6 7.69 0.24 -9.71
N SER A 7 8.86 -0.36 -9.87
CA SER A 7 9.31 -0.95 -11.12
C SER A 7 9.57 -2.44 -10.95
N PRO A 8 9.71 -3.20 -12.04
CA PRO A 8 10.03 -4.63 -11.94
C PRO A 8 11.30 -4.93 -11.14
N ASP A 9 12.26 -4.02 -11.12
CA ASP A 9 13.50 -4.18 -10.36
C ASP A 9 13.30 -4.17 -8.85
N ASP A 10 12.16 -3.67 -8.37
CA ASP A 10 11.85 -3.64 -6.94
C ASP A 10 11.29 -4.96 -6.40
N TRP A 11 10.99 -5.91 -7.27
CA TRP A 11 10.24 -7.11 -6.89
C TRP A 11 10.92 -7.91 -5.77
N ASP A 12 12.23 -8.12 -5.88
CA ASP A 12 12.97 -8.86 -4.85
C ASP A 12 12.88 -8.19 -3.48
N THR A 13 12.91 -6.87 -3.45
CA THR A 13 12.74 -6.09 -2.22
C THR A 13 11.34 -6.32 -1.62
N LEU A 14 10.30 -6.26 -2.44
CA LEU A 14 8.93 -6.49 -1.98
C LEU A 14 8.74 -7.90 -1.43
N VAL A 15 9.33 -8.90 -2.06
CA VAL A 15 9.29 -10.29 -1.59
C VAL A 15 10.02 -10.40 -0.24
N THR A 16 11.18 -9.78 -0.11
CA THR A 16 11.92 -9.75 1.16
C THR A 16 11.09 -9.13 2.28
N TRP A 17 10.29 -8.12 1.98
CA TRP A 17 9.42 -7.46 2.97
C TRP A 17 8.14 -8.25 3.27
N GLY A 18 7.92 -9.38 2.61
CA GLY A 18 6.82 -10.28 2.93
C GLY A 18 5.55 -10.12 2.10
N ILE A 19 5.68 -9.63 0.87
CA ILE A 19 4.52 -9.61 -0.02
C ILE A 19 4.09 -11.07 -0.28
N ASN A 20 2.85 -11.40 0.09
CA ASN A 20 2.37 -12.78 0.13
C ASN A 20 1.72 -13.26 -1.15
N LYS A 21 1.46 -12.36 -2.08
CA LYS A 21 0.79 -12.73 -3.32
C LYS A 21 1.79 -13.21 -4.35
N ASP A 22 1.36 -14.17 -5.15
CA ASP A 22 2.08 -14.51 -6.37
C ASP A 22 2.17 -13.24 -7.23
N LYS A 23 3.35 -12.96 -7.76
CA LYS A 23 3.57 -11.81 -8.63
C LYS A 23 2.64 -11.80 -9.85
N ASP A 24 2.08 -12.96 -10.23
CA ASP A 24 1.10 -13.05 -11.31
C ASP A 24 -0.25 -12.44 -10.94
N LEU A 25 -0.52 -12.24 -9.66
CA LEU A 25 -1.73 -11.58 -9.15
C LEU A 25 -1.55 -10.07 -8.96
N LEU A 26 -0.34 -9.57 -9.14
CA LEU A 26 0.00 -8.16 -8.94
C LEU A 26 0.38 -7.53 -10.29
N PRO A 27 0.29 -6.21 -10.41
CA PRO A 27 0.73 -5.52 -11.62
C PRO A 27 2.23 -5.76 -11.87
N LYS A 28 2.57 -6.58 -12.84
CA LYS A 28 3.95 -7.02 -13.10
C LYS A 28 4.90 -5.88 -13.44
N ASP A 29 4.39 -4.84 -14.05
CA ASP A 29 5.15 -3.63 -14.42
C ASP A 29 5.17 -2.58 -13.31
N GLY A 30 4.56 -2.88 -12.16
CA GLY A 30 4.46 -1.93 -11.04
C GLY A 30 3.34 -0.92 -11.18
N THR A 31 2.47 -1.04 -12.17
CA THR A 31 1.35 -0.11 -12.38
C THR A 31 0.49 -0.02 -11.12
N GLY A 32 0.19 1.21 -10.66
CA GLY A 32 -0.58 1.44 -9.45
C GLY A 32 0.19 1.23 -8.16
N GLY A 33 1.49 0.97 -8.24
CA GLY A 33 2.35 0.80 -7.08
C GLY A 33 3.21 2.03 -6.81
N LEU A 34 3.35 2.36 -5.53
CA LEU A 34 4.23 3.43 -5.06
C LEU A 34 5.24 2.89 -4.06
N LEU A 35 6.42 3.46 -4.08
CA LEU A 35 7.49 3.10 -3.16
C LEU A 35 8.04 4.38 -2.52
N VAL A 36 8.15 4.36 -1.19
CA VAL A 36 8.78 5.43 -0.41
C VAL A 36 10.23 5.08 -0.20
N HIS A 37 11.11 6.04 -0.43
CA HIS A 37 12.54 5.87 -0.21
C HIS A 37 13.15 7.08 0.48
N LEU A 38 14.27 6.87 1.16
CA LEU A 38 15.09 7.90 1.76
C LEU A 38 16.50 7.73 1.21
N GLU A 39 17.00 8.77 0.51
CA GLU A 39 18.35 8.71 -0.11
C GLU A 39 18.53 7.47 -1.00
N ASN A 40 17.53 7.15 -1.80
CA ASN A 40 17.47 5.97 -2.67
C ASN A 40 17.41 4.62 -1.96
N ILE A 41 17.23 4.61 -0.64
CA ILE A 41 17.03 3.38 0.13
C ILE A 41 15.52 3.15 0.29
N PRO A 42 14.96 2.08 -0.28
CA PRO A 42 13.54 1.77 -0.15
C PRO A 42 13.13 1.52 1.31
N ILE A 43 11.95 2.00 1.69
CA ILE A 43 11.44 1.86 3.06
C ILE A 43 10.10 1.17 3.10
N ALA A 44 9.15 1.56 2.26
CA ALA A 44 7.80 1.03 2.23
C ALA A 44 7.23 1.08 0.82
N ALA A 45 6.27 0.22 0.54
CA ALA A 45 5.62 0.17 -0.76
C ALA A 45 4.20 -0.38 -0.63
N GLY A 46 3.38 -0.14 -1.63
CA GLY A 46 2.02 -0.65 -1.69
C GLY A 46 1.41 -0.45 -3.05
N PHE A 47 0.18 -0.94 -3.22
CA PHE A 47 -0.54 -0.89 -4.48
C PHE A 47 -1.95 -0.37 -4.29
N ILE A 48 -2.45 0.32 -5.32
CA ILE A 48 -3.87 0.63 -5.46
C ILE A 48 -4.48 -0.26 -6.54
N TYR A 49 -5.74 -0.61 -6.33
CA TYR A 49 -6.52 -1.41 -7.28
C TYR A 49 -7.76 -0.61 -7.62
N LEU A 50 -7.93 -0.34 -8.91
CA LEU A 50 -9.04 0.47 -9.39
C LEU A 50 -10.20 -0.43 -9.79
N THR A 51 -11.42 0.01 -9.51
CA THR A 51 -12.63 -0.64 -10.00
C THR A 51 -13.27 0.21 -11.10
N ASN A 52 -14.28 -0.32 -11.71
CA ASN A 52 -15.08 0.42 -12.71
C ASN A 52 -16.16 1.30 -12.07
N SER A 53 -16.09 1.52 -10.75
CA SER A 53 -16.97 2.41 -10.01
C SER A 53 -16.19 3.54 -9.37
N LYS A 54 -16.76 4.22 -8.37
CA LYS A 54 -16.07 5.26 -7.61
C LYS A 54 -15.36 4.72 -6.37
N LEU A 55 -15.20 3.41 -6.28
CA LEU A 55 -14.55 2.71 -5.19
C LEU A 55 -13.19 2.17 -5.64
N ALA A 56 -12.17 2.36 -4.82
CA ALA A 56 -10.84 1.79 -5.04
C ALA A 56 -10.35 1.07 -3.78
N PHE A 57 -9.27 0.30 -3.93
CA PHE A 57 -8.64 -0.41 -2.82
C PHE A 57 -7.18 0.01 -2.71
N ILE A 58 -6.70 0.13 -1.48
CA ILE A 58 -5.27 0.13 -1.18
C ILE A 58 -4.97 -1.23 -0.54
N ASN A 59 -3.95 -1.91 -1.03
CA ASN A 59 -3.59 -3.22 -0.47
C ASN A 59 -2.13 -3.54 -0.72
N ASP A 60 -1.70 -4.69 -0.15
CA ASP A 60 -0.34 -5.20 -0.31
C ASP A 60 0.73 -4.19 0.12
N ILE A 61 0.46 -3.44 1.20
CA ILE A 61 1.45 -2.57 1.80
C ILE A 61 2.48 -3.43 2.54
N VAL A 62 3.73 -3.25 2.17
CA VAL A 62 4.87 -3.91 2.79
C VAL A 62 5.94 -2.87 3.14
N TYR A 63 6.78 -3.19 4.09
CA TYR A 63 7.82 -2.26 4.54
C TYR A 63 9.00 -3.02 5.15
N ASP A 64 10.13 -2.34 5.24
CA ASP A 64 11.35 -2.87 5.85
C ASP A 64 11.23 -2.83 7.38
N LYS A 65 10.96 -3.99 7.98
CA LYS A 65 10.77 -4.12 9.44
C LYS A 65 12.02 -3.80 10.26
N ASN A 66 13.17 -3.72 9.63
CA ASN A 66 14.44 -3.41 10.30
C ASN A 66 14.67 -1.91 10.45
N LYS A 67 13.81 -1.08 9.87
CA LYS A 67 13.91 0.38 10.00
C LYS A 67 13.31 0.85 11.31
N ASP A 68 13.79 2.01 11.77
CA ASP A 68 13.29 2.69 12.93
C ASP A 68 11.77 2.90 12.85
N GLU A 69 11.07 2.69 13.97
CA GLU A 69 9.60 2.75 14.03
C GLU A 69 9.06 4.12 13.61
N LYS A 70 9.71 5.20 14.03
CA LYS A 70 9.31 6.55 13.64
C LYS A 70 9.44 6.77 12.14
N LEU A 71 10.53 6.29 11.56
CA LEU A 71 10.75 6.36 10.12
C LEU A 71 9.68 5.56 9.36
N LEU A 72 9.33 4.36 9.86
CA LEU A 72 8.28 3.54 9.27
C LEU A 72 6.92 4.23 9.32
N HIS A 73 6.53 4.80 10.46
CA HIS A 73 5.27 5.54 10.57
C HIS A 73 5.22 6.72 9.62
N ASN A 74 6.28 7.50 9.55
CA ASN A 74 6.35 8.64 8.63
C ASN A 74 6.26 8.19 7.17
N SER A 75 6.90 7.08 6.83
CA SER A 75 6.88 6.51 5.47
C SER A 75 5.50 5.99 5.10
N LEU A 76 4.83 5.30 6.02
CA LEU A 76 3.48 4.77 5.80
C LEU A 76 2.45 5.90 5.68
N ASP A 77 2.56 6.94 6.52
CA ASP A 77 1.69 8.11 6.42
C ASP A 77 1.85 8.79 5.05
N LEU A 78 3.08 8.98 4.61
CA LEU A 78 3.36 9.57 3.31
C LEU A 78 2.78 8.73 2.17
N LEU A 79 2.94 7.41 2.24
CA LEU A 79 2.42 6.48 1.23
C LEU A 79 0.90 6.51 1.15
N ILE A 80 0.22 6.45 2.30
CA ILE A 80 -1.23 6.46 2.37
C ILE A 80 -1.79 7.78 1.84
N VAL A 81 -1.22 8.91 2.26
CA VAL A 81 -1.64 10.24 1.78
C VAL A 81 -1.43 10.37 0.27
N ALA A 82 -0.33 9.85 -0.26
CA ALA A 82 -0.07 9.87 -1.69
C ALA A 82 -1.11 9.06 -2.47
N PHE A 83 -1.50 7.88 -1.97
CA PHE A 83 -2.57 7.08 -2.58
C PHE A 83 -3.92 7.81 -2.53
N GLU A 84 -4.28 8.39 -1.39
CA GLU A 84 -5.52 9.17 -1.27
C GLU A 84 -5.57 10.31 -2.27
N GLN A 85 -4.48 11.05 -2.39
CA GLN A 85 -4.40 12.17 -3.29
C GLN A 85 -4.55 11.73 -4.76
N SER A 86 -3.85 10.69 -5.14
CA SER A 86 -3.92 10.13 -6.50
C SER A 86 -5.33 9.66 -6.84
N LEU A 87 -5.97 8.94 -5.93
CA LEU A 87 -7.31 8.41 -6.14
C LEU A 87 -8.36 9.53 -6.19
N LYS A 88 -8.20 10.56 -5.35
CA LYS A 88 -9.07 11.74 -5.39
C LYS A 88 -8.97 12.46 -6.73
N GLU A 89 -7.77 12.65 -7.24
CA GLU A 89 -7.54 13.29 -8.55
C GLU A 89 -8.15 12.48 -9.69
N LEU A 90 -8.17 11.15 -9.58
CA LEU A 90 -8.80 10.27 -10.56
C LEU A 90 -10.34 10.21 -10.42
N GLY A 91 -10.92 10.87 -9.42
CA GLY A 91 -12.36 10.95 -9.24
C GLY A 91 -12.98 9.87 -8.37
N PHE A 92 -12.17 9.08 -7.68
CA PHE A 92 -12.68 8.08 -6.74
C PHE A 92 -13.27 8.75 -5.50
N LYS A 93 -14.31 8.14 -4.92
CA LYS A 93 -15.06 8.68 -3.78
C LYS A 93 -14.81 7.95 -2.48
N SER A 94 -14.43 6.68 -2.55
CA SER A 94 -14.18 5.84 -1.38
C SER A 94 -12.99 4.93 -1.61
N ILE A 95 -12.29 4.64 -0.53
CA ILE A 95 -11.15 3.73 -0.54
C ILE A 95 -11.36 2.70 0.56
N ILE A 96 -11.16 1.42 0.23
CA ILE A 96 -11.25 0.32 1.19
C ILE A 96 -9.88 -0.32 1.35
N VAL A 97 -9.57 -0.68 2.59
CA VAL A 97 -8.39 -1.48 2.92
C VAL A 97 -8.89 -2.74 3.64
N ILE A 98 -8.39 -3.90 3.20
CA ILE A 98 -8.74 -5.18 3.81
C ILE A 98 -7.46 -5.81 4.36
N GLY A 99 -7.50 -6.25 5.63
CA GLY A 99 -6.38 -6.92 6.24
C GLY A 99 -5.20 -5.99 6.49
N THR A 100 -5.19 -5.37 7.65
CA THR A 100 -4.08 -4.51 8.06
C THR A 100 -3.39 -5.13 9.29
N ASN A 101 -2.26 -4.60 9.67
CA ASN A 101 -1.59 -4.91 10.93
C ASN A 101 -1.67 -3.71 11.88
N GLU A 102 -1.16 -3.87 13.09
CA GLU A 102 -1.23 -2.85 14.12
C GLU A 102 -0.59 -1.53 13.68
N MET A 103 0.59 -1.58 13.08
CA MET A 103 1.30 -0.37 12.62
C MET A 103 0.52 0.36 11.54
N LEU A 104 0.00 -0.36 10.56
CA LEU A 104 -0.82 0.22 9.50
C LEU A 104 -2.14 0.77 10.04
N ASN A 105 -2.78 0.06 10.96
CA ASN A 105 -4.00 0.54 11.62
C ASN A 105 -3.77 1.88 12.31
N ASP A 106 -2.67 2.01 13.03
CA ASP A 106 -2.34 3.25 13.72
C ASP A 106 -2.19 4.41 12.73
N SER A 107 -1.51 4.19 11.61
CA SER A 107 -1.37 5.19 10.56
C SER A 107 -2.71 5.56 9.93
N TYR A 108 -3.54 4.57 9.57
CA TYR A 108 -4.86 4.83 8.99
C TYR A 108 -5.74 5.63 9.94
N LYS A 109 -5.82 5.23 11.21
CA LYS A 109 -6.65 5.92 12.20
C LYS A 109 -6.17 7.33 12.46
N ALA A 110 -4.85 7.54 12.54
CA ALA A 110 -4.26 8.87 12.72
C ALA A 110 -4.58 9.80 11.54
N LEU A 111 -4.76 9.25 10.33
CA LEU A 111 -5.12 9.99 9.14
C LEU A 111 -6.64 10.15 8.93
N GLY A 112 -7.45 9.74 9.91
CA GLY A 112 -8.90 9.94 9.89
C GLY A 112 -9.70 8.81 9.26
N TRP A 113 -9.07 7.67 8.98
CA TRP A 113 -9.77 6.49 8.49
C TRP A 113 -10.61 5.86 9.59
N LYS A 114 -11.77 5.32 9.21
CA LYS A 114 -12.71 4.69 10.13
C LYS A 114 -12.76 3.20 9.91
N GLU A 115 -12.84 2.46 11.00
CA GLU A 115 -13.12 1.03 10.96
C GLU A 115 -14.56 0.80 10.56
N ASP A 116 -14.77 -0.12 9.63
CA ASP A 116 -16.09 -0.59 9.23
C ASP A 116 -16.30 -2.01 9.79
N GLU A 117 -17.32 -2.71 9.33
CA GLU A 117 -17.61 -4.07 9.78
C GLU A 117 -16.43 -5.01 9.54
N ILE A 118 -16.25 -5.98 10.45
CA ILE A 118 -15.24 -7.02 10.30
C ILE A 118 -15.64 -7.94 9.15
N ILE A 119 -14.81 -8.00 8.12
CA ILE A 119 -15.02 -8.85 6.95
C ILE A 119 -13.95 -9.95 6.95
N ASN A 120 -14.38 -11.21 6.90
CA ASN A 120 -13.47 -12.32 6.68
C ASN A 120 -13.04 -12.35 5.21
N LYS A 121 -11.75 -12.54 4.97
CA LYS A 121 -11.25 -12.70 3.60
C LYS A 121 -11.55 -14.10 3.11
N LEU A 122 -12.20 -14.19 1.95
CA LEU A 122 -12.40 -15.45 1.23
C LEU A 122 -11.67 -15.35 -0.10
N ILE A 123 -11.06 -16.44 -0.52
CA ILE A 123 -10.33 -16.50 -1.79
C ILE A 123 -10.56 -17.86 -2.46
N LYS A 124 -10.72 -17.83 -3.76
CA LYS A 124 -10.76 -19.05 -4.59
C LYS A 124 -9.93 -18.79 -5.85
N ASN A 125 -8.99 -19.67 -6.10
CA ASN A 125 -8.24 -19.64 -7.36
C ASN A 125 -9.05 -20.36 -8.44
N ILE A 126 -9.16 -19.74 -9.56
CA ILE A 126 -9.96 -20.24 -10.67
C ILE A 126 -9.10 -20.54 -11.91
#